data_c444ffbdabc2a8b677578c655f388833
#
_entry.id   c444ffbdabc2a8b677578c655f388833
#
_cell.length_a   1.000
_cell.length_b   1.000
_cell.length_c   1.000
_cell.angle_alpha   90.00
_cell.angle_beta   90.00
_cell.angle_gamma   90.00
#
_symmetry.space_group_name_H-M   'P 1'
#
loop_
_entity.id
_entity.type
_entity.pdbx_description
1 polymer ?
#
loop_
_entity_poly.entity_id
_entity_poly.type
_entity_poly.pdbx_seq_one_letter_code
_entity_poly.pdbx_strand_id
1 'polypeptide(L)'
;MAAFERMEEDDEHFLRYFEGPSNGLPRFLDWENVRLFTKFIGMFYEATLRFSSSLFVTTNVYFHELVSLQDQLNQLCNGRGDLLLKGMAQRMKLKYDKYWGSVDRINLMLFVAVVVDPRYKLKYVRF
;
A
#
# COMPACT_ATOMS: atom_id res chain seq x y z
N MET A 1 -15.21 6.69 7.43
CA MET A 1 -15.99 5.57 7.98
C MET A 1 -16.82 6.06 9.13
N ALA A 2 -16.26 6.45 10.28
CA ALA A 2 -17.04 6.95 11.42
C ALA A 2 -18.04 8.09 11.10
N ALA A 3 -17.80 8.91 10.09
CA ALA A 3 -18.72 9.97 9.69
C ALA A 3 -19.96 9.42 8.95
N PHE A 4 -19.80 8.40 8.13
CA PHE A 4 -20.92 7.76 7.44
C PHE A 4 -21.76 6.89 8.39
N GLU A 5 -21.11 6.19 9.32
CA GLU A 5 -21.80 5.43 10.38
C GLU A 5 -22.63 6.37 11.27
N ARG A 6 -22.12 7.56 11.59
CA ARG A 6 -22.87 8.58 12.33
C ARG A 6 -24.01 9.21 11.51
N MET A 7 -23.81 9.42 10.20
CA MET A 7 -24.89 9.94 9.35
C MET A 7 -26.05 8.96 9.24
N GLU A 8 -25.78 7.65 9.26
CA GLU A 8 -26.81 6.61 9.28
C GLU A 8 -27.62 6.62 10.60
N GLU A 9 -26.95 6.95 11.73
CA GLU A 9 -27.59 7.05 13.05
C GLU A 9 -28.33 8.38 13.26
N ASP A 10 -27.82 9.49 12.68
CA ASP A 10 -28.30 10.85 12.97
C ASP A 10 -29.28 11.40 11.91
N ASP A 11 -29.31 10.84 10.69
CA ASP A 11 -30.14 11.36 9.59
C ASP A 11 -31.29 10.40 9.20
N GLU A 12 -32.49 10.74 9.62
CA GLU A 12 -33.72 9.99 9.30
C GLU A 12 -34.00 9.90 7.78
N HIS A 13 -33.34 10.74 6.97
CA HIS A 13 -33.48 10.78 5.51
C HIS A 13 -32.29 10.13 4.78
N PHE A 14 -31.29 9.64 5.51
CA PHE A 14 -30.09 9.00 4.95
C PHE A 14 -30.45 7.88 3.97
N LEU A 15 -31.47 7.06 4.29
CA LEU A 15 -31.95 5.96 3.46
C LEU A 15 -32.44 6.45 2.09
N ARG A 16 -33.08 7.62 2.00
CA ARG A 16 -33.63 8.15 0.75
C ARG A 16 -32.58 8.55 -0.27
N TYR A 17 -31.36 8.89 0.16
CA TYR A 17 -30.27 9.21 -0.77
C TYR A 17 -29.80 7.97 -1.56
N PHE A 18 -30.14 6.77 -1.10
CA PHE A 18 -29.72 5.51 -1.71
C PHE A 18 -30.87 4.74 -2.38
N GLU A 19 -32.07 5.27 -2.41
CA GLU A 19 -33.26 4.65 -3.03
C GLU A 19 -33.27 4.72 -4.58
N GLY A 20 -32.12 5.03 -5.22
CA GLY A 20 -31.97 5.02 -6.67
C GLY A 20 -31.70 3.61 -7.24
N PRO A 21 -32.05 3.33 -8.52
CA PRO A 21 -31.93 2.03 -9.14
C PRO A 21 -30.49 1.49 -9.28
N SER A 22 -29.49 2.30 -9.01
CA SER A 22 -28.06 1.93 -9.14
C SER A 22 -27.26 1.96 -7.84
N ASN A 23 -27.79 2.54 -6.77
CA ASN A 23 -27.04 2.79 -5.54
C ASN A 23 -27.82 2.21 -4.35
N GLY A 24 -27.69 0.90 -4.11
CA GLY A 24 -28.19 0.31 -2.86
C GLY A 24 -27.38 0.82 -1.67
N LEU A 25 -27.99 0.76 -0.48
CA LEU A 25 -27.29 1.02 0.79
C LEU A 25 -26.01 0.18 0.89
N PRO A 26 -24.91 0.76 1.38
CA PRO A 26 -23.70 0.01 1.66
C PRO A 26 -24.02 -1.12 2.66
N ARG A 27 -23.75 -2.35 2.27
CA ARG A 27 -23.95 -3.52 3.11
C ARG A 27 -22.75 -3.74 4.00
N PHE A 28 -22.89 -4.54 5.03
CA PHE A 28 -21.80 -4.93 5.93
C PHE A 28 -20.54 -5.40 5.15
N LEU A 29 -20.71 -6.18 4.09
CA LEU A 29 -19.61 -6.62 3.23
C LEU A 29 -18.91 -5.47 2.49
N ASP A 30 -19.62 -4.43 2.13
CA ASP A 30 -19.02 -3.25 1.48
C ASP A 30 -18.11 -2.51 2.45
N TRP A 31 -18.53 -2.37 3.70
CA TRP A 31 -17.70 -1.78 4.76
C TRP A 31 -16.47 -2.63 5.08
N GLU A 32 -16.58 -3.94 5.12
CA GLU A 32 -15.42 -4.83 5.25
C GLU A 32 -14.45 -4.66 4.09
N ASN A 33 -14.93 -4.63 2.86
CA ASN A 33 -14.11 -4.39 1.67
C ASN A 33 -13.41 -3.02 1.73
N VAL A 34 -14.12 -1.97 2.16
CA VAL A 34 -13.54 -0.63 2.33
C VAL A 34 -12.45 -0.63 3.41
N ARG A 35 -12.64 -1.33 4.52
CA ARG A 35 -11.62 -1.47 5.57
C ARG A 35 -10.36 -2.16 5.04
N LEU A 36 -10.52 -3.28 4.31
CA LEU A 36 -9.41 -3.99 3.68
C LEU A 36 -8.68 -3.12 2.65
N PHE A 37 -9.43 -2.41 1.82
CA PHE A 37 -8.88 -1.50 0.83
C PHE A 37 -8.12 -0.34 1.48
N THR A 38 -8.68 0.29 2.50
CA THR A 38 -8.04 1.38 3.24
C THR A 38 -6.73 0.92 3.89
N LYS A 39 -6.73 -0.27 4.49
CA LYS A 39 -5.52 -0.87 5.07
C LYS A 39 -4.45 -1.14 4.00
N PHE A 40 -4.87 -1.64 2.84
CA PHE A 40 -3.96 -1.90 1.73
C PHE A 40 -3.33 -0.62 1.17
N ILE A 41 -4.14 0.43 0.93
CA ILE A 41 -3.64 1.72 0.46
C ILE A 41 -2.79 2.42 1.53
N GLY A 42 -3.09 2.22 2.80
CA GLY A 42 -2.33 2.75 3.93
C GLY A 42 -0.83 2.43 3.86
N MET A 43 -0.45 1.23 3.39
CA MET A 43 0.95 0.85 3.21
C MET A 43 1.70 1.84 2.28
N PHE A 44 1.07 2.20 1.17
CA PHE A 44 1.67 3.11 0.19
C PHE A 44 1.66 4.55 0.70
N TYR A 45 0.62 4.94 1.41
CA TYR A 45 0.53 6.25 2.05
C TYR A 45 1.65 6.45 3.07
N GLU A 46 1.89 5.47 3.95
CA GLU A 46 2.99 5.50 4.92
C GLU A 46 4.37 5.62 4.23
N ALA A 47 4.60 4.86 3.16
CA ALA A 47 5.83 4.97 2.38
C ALA A 47 5.97 6.39 1.78
N THR A 48 4.89 6.95 1.24
CA THR A 48 4.87 8.31 0.69
C THR A 48 5.19 9.35 1.75
N LEU A 49 4.61 9.22 2.95
CA LEU A 49 4.92 10.12 4.07
C LEU A 49 6.40 10.08 4.45
N ARG A 50 7.01 8.89 4.50
CA ARG A 50 8.44 8.75 4.80
C ARG A 50 9.32 9.40 3.74
N PHE A 51 8.92 9.31 2.45
CA PHE A 51 9.63 10.00 1.38
C PHE A 51 9.47 11.53 1.46
N SER A 52 8.33 12.02 1.90
CA SER A 52 8.01 13.46 1.93
C SER A 52 8.42 14.15 3.23
N SER A 53 8.57 13.42 4.34
CA SER A 53 8.75 13.99 5.68
C SER A 53 10.19 14.40 5.99
N SER A 54 11.17 13.94 5.23
CA SER A 54 12.56 14.30 5.47
C SER A 54 12.99 15.43 4.55
N LEU A 55 13.58 16.49 5.12
CA LEU A 55 14.26 17.57 4.37
C LEU A 55 15.35 17.03 3.43
N PHE A 56 15.87 15.84 3.76
CA PHE A 56 16.88 15.13 2.96
C PHE A 56 16.47 13.65 2.89
N VAL A 57 15.71 13.28 1.86
CA VAL A 57 15.49 11.86 1.53
C VAL A 57 16.81 11.29 1.06
N THR A 58 17.50 10.57 1.94
CA THR A 58 18.70 9.85 1.56
C THR A 58 18.32 8.64 0.72
N THR A 59 19.12 8.36 -0.29
CA THR A 59 18.95 7.23 -1.20
C THR A 59 18.78 5.89 -0.46
N ASN A 60 19.39 5.78 0.72
CA ASN A 60 19.32 4.60 1.60
C ASN A 60 17.91 4.39 2.17
N VAL A 61 17.27 5.45 2.65
CA VAL A 61 15.91 5.41 3.18
C VAL A 61 14.95 4.99 2.06
N TYR A 62 15.12 5.57 0.88
CA TYR A 62 14.31 5.26 -0.29
C TYR A 62 14.41 3.77 -0.68
N PHE A 63 15.62 3.24 -0.76
CA PHE A 63 15.83 1.82 -1.10
C PHE A 63 15.24 0.90 -0.05
N HIS A 64 15.41 1.23 1.23
CA HIS A 64 14.84 0.44 2.33
C HIS A 64 13.31 0.39 2.27
N GLU A 65 12.66 1.50 1.97
CA GLU A 65 11.20 1.54 1.82
C GLU A 65 10.72 0.74 0.59
N LEU A 66 11.46 0.76 -0.52
CA LEU A 66 11.15 -0.07 -1.68
C LEU A 66 11.21 -1.56 -1.33
N VAL A 67 12.26 -2.02 -0.66
CA VAL A 67 12.38 -3.42 -0.22
C VAL A 67 11.26 -3.78 0.76
N SER A 68 10.94 -2.90 1.70
CA SER A 68 9.85 -3.11 2.66
C SER A 68 8.49 -3.27 1.96
N LEU A 69 8.20 -2.42 0.96
CA LEU A 69 6.98 -2.53 0.16
C LEU A 69 6.95 -3.85 -0.63
N GLN A 70 8.07 -4.27 -1.20
CA GLN A 70 8.18 -5.55 -1.90
C GLN A 70 7.85 -6.72 -0.99
N ASP A 71 8.41 -6.74 0.22
CA ASP A 71 8.18 -7.80 1.20
C ASP A 71 6.72 -7.83 1.64
N GLN A 72 6.11 -6.68 1.90
CA GLN A 72 4.70 -6.57 2.25
C GLN A 72 3.79 -7.08 1.12
N LEU A 73 4.07 -6.70 -0.14
CA LEU A 73 3.34 -7.20 -1.31
C LEU A 73 3.49 -8.71 -1.46
N ASN A 74 4.71 -9.26 -1.28
CA ASN A 74 4.95 -10.69 -1.32
C ASN A 74 4.18 -11.44 -0.22
N GLN A 75 4.16 -10.92 0.99
CA GLN A 75 3.40 -11.50 2.10
C GLN A 75 1.89 -11.52 1.80
N LEU A 76 1.34 -10.45 1.24
CA LEU A 76 -0.07 -10.38 0.86
C LEU A 76 -0.41 -11.31 -0.30
N CYS A 77 0.48 -11.45 -1.29
CA CYS A 77 0.29 -12.38 -2.41
C CYS A 77 0.31 -13.86 -1.96
N ASN A 78 1.17 -14.20 -1.00
CA ASN A 78 1.40 -15.58 -0.55
C ASN A 78 0.57 -15.94 0.70
N GLY A 79 0.01 -14.95 1.37
CA GLY A 79 -0.79 -15.15 2.59
C GLY A 79 -2.08 -15.93 2.33
N ARG A 80 -2.62 -16.54 3.41
CA ARG A 80 -3.93 -17.20 3.43
C ARG A 80 -5.08 -16.20 3.69
N GLY A 81 -4.86 -14.92 3.39
CA GLY A 81 -5.81 -13.85 3.63
C GLY A 81 -6.97 -13.82 2.63
N ASP A 82 -7.74 -12.76 2.71
CA ASP A 82 -8.89 -12.49 1.84
C ASP A 82 -8.50 -12.51 0.36
N LEU A 83 -9.33 -13.19 -0.46
CA LEU A 83 -9.12 -13.36 -1.89
C LEU A 83 -9.10 -12.01 -2.63
N LEU A 84 -9.92 -11.05 -2.18
CA LEU A 84 -9.97 -9.71 -2.75
C LEU A 84 -8.63 -8.98 -2.52
N LEU A 85 -8.15 -9.00 -1.29
CA LEU A 85 -6.87 -8.39 -0.92
C LEU A 85 -5.69 -9.01 -1.68
N LYS A 86 -5.69 -10.34 -1.81
CA LYS A 86 -4.70 -11.07 -2.60
C LYS A 86 -4.71 -10.66 -4.08
N GLY A 87 -5.89 -10.54 -4.68
CA GLY A 87 -6.03 -10.09 -6.06
C GLY A 87 -5.54 -8.65 -6.27
N MET A 88 -5.78 -7.77 -5.30
CA MET A 88 -5.26 -6.39 -5.32
C MET A 88 -3.72 -6.38 -5.18
N ALA A 89 -3.18 -7.14 -4.25
CA ALA A 89 -1.74 -7.26 -4.03
C ALA A 89 -1.01 -7.80 -5.26
N GLN A 90 -1.56 -8.81 -5.93
CA GLN A 90 -1.00 -9.37 -7.17
C GLN A 90 -0.93 -8.33 -8.29
N ARG A 91 -2.01 -7.57 -8.51
CA ARG A 91 -2.02 -6.50 -9.52
C ARG A 91 -1.02 -5.39 -9.19
N MET A 92 -0.92 -5.00 -7.92
CA MET A 92 0.04 -4.00 -7.48
C MET A 92 1.48 -4.52 -7.60
N LYS A 93 1.72 -5.80 -7.27
CA LYS A 93 3.02 -6.42 -7.45
C LYS A 93 3.47 -6.43 -8.90
N LEU A 94 2.59 -6.73 -9.84
CA LEU A 94 2.91 -6.63 -11.27
C LEU A 94 3.34 -5.21 -11.68
N LYS A 95 2.70 -4.18 -11.12
CA LYS A 95 3.11 -2.78 -11.32
C LYS A 95 4.44 -2.49 -10.66
N TYR A 96 4.65 -2.95 -9.44
CA TYR A 96 5.91 -2.80 -8.74
C TYR A 96 7.07 -3.45 -9.52
N ASP A 97 6.90 -4.71 -9.93
CA ASP A 97 7.92 -5.46 -10.67
C ASP A 97 8.26 -4.82 -12.03
N LYS A 98 7.29 -4.18 -12.67
CA LYS A 98 7.53 -3.44 -13.92
C LYS A 98 8.57 -2.32 -13.74
N TYR A 99 8.57 -1.63 -12.60
CA TYR A 99 9.45 -0.48 -12.34
C TYR A 99 10.69 -0.85 -11.52
N TRP A 100 10.58 -1.82 -10.62
CA TRP A 100 11.56 -2.13 -9.59
C TRP A 100 12.01 -3.58 -9.56
N GLY A 101 11.41 -4.46 -10.36
CA GLY A 101 11.66 -5.90 -10.35
C GLY A 101 12.91 -6.33 -11.13
N SER A 102 13.61 -5.43 -11.83
CA SER A 102 14.82 -5.74 -12.57
C SER A 102 15.95 -4.81 -12.20
N VAL A 103 17.10 -5.37 -11.87
CA VAL A 103 18.33 -4.62 -11.53
C VAL A 103 18.75 -3.69 -12.68
N ASP A 104 18.53 -4.10 -13.94
CA ASP A 104 18.87 -3.30 -15.12
C ASP A 104 18.05 -2.02 -15.25
N ARG A 105 16.92 -1.93 -14.57
CA ARG A 105 16.03 -0.76 -14.58
C ARG A 105 16.22 0.15 -13.36
N ILE A 106 16.84 -0.37 -12.32
CA ILE A 106 17.08 0.38 -11.08
C ILE A 106 18.35 1.19 -11.27
N ASN A 107 18.29 2.46 -10.85
CA ASN A 107 19.48 3.30 -10.86
C ASN A 107 20.57 2.68 -9.95
N LEU A 108 21.73 2.34 -10.54
CA LEU A 108 22.86 1.73 -9.84
C LEU A 108 23.31 2.56 -8.62
N MET A 109 23.11 3.87 -8.65
CA MET A 109 23.45 4.77 -7.53
C MET A 109 22.66 4.44 -6.25
N LEU A 110 21.46 3.84 -6.38
CA LEU A 110 20.70 3.37 -5.22
C LEU A 110 21.47 2.25 -4.47
N PHE A 111 22.02 1.31 -5.21
CA PHE A 111 22.81 0.22 -4.62
C PHE A 111 24.12 0.73 -4.03
N VAL A 112 24.82 1.60 -4.75
CA VAL A 112 26.07 2.20 -4.27
C VAL A 112 25.84 2.93 -2.95
N ALA A 113 24.80 3.74 -2.84
CA ALA A 113 24.48 4.47 -1.63
C ALA A 113 24.21 3.54 -0.43
N VAL A 114 23.53 2.40 -0.64
CA VAL A 114 23.26 1.42 0.42
C VAL A 114 24.53 0.70 0.84
N VAL A 115 25.39 0.32 -0.11
CA VAL A 115 26.66 -0.38 0.18
C VAL A 115 27.64 0.52 0.94
N VAL A 116 27.69 1.80 0.59
CA VAL A 116 28.59 2.79 1.23
C VAL A 116 28.09 3.19 2.61
N ASP A 117 26.79 3.05 2.90
CA ASP A 117 26.25 3.38 4.22
C ASP A 117 26.68 2.34 5.27
N PRO A 118 27.49 2.73 6.28
CA PRO A 118 28.01 1.80 7.30
C PRO A 118 26.91 1.16 8.15
N ARG A 119 25.70 1.73 8.20
CA ARG A 119 24.55 1.20 8.94
C ARG A 119 23.96 -0.03 8.29
N TYR A 120 24.01 -0.11 6.97
CA TYR A 120 23.39 -1.19 6.20
C TYR A 120 24.42 -2.18 5.65
N LYS A 121 25.63 -1.73 5.35
CA LYS A 121 26.71 -2.54 4.77
C LYS A 121 26.17 -3.39 3.59
N LEU A 122 26.56 -4.67 3.53
CA LEU A 122 26.12 -5.63 2.50
C LEU A 122 24.82 -6.37 2.84
N LYS A 123 24.06 -5.92 3.85
CA LYS A 123 22.87 -6.65 4.34
C LYS A 123 21.82 -6.89 3.24
N TYR A 124 21.69 -5.95 2.30
CA TYR A 124 20.71 -6.01 1.22
C TYR A 124 21.29 -6.41 -0.14
N VAL A 125 22.61 -6.55 -0.26
CA VAL A 125 23.32 -6.82 -1.52
C VAL A 125 23.79 -8.29 -1.59
N ARG A 126 23.13 -9.19 -0.90
CA ARG A 126 23.33 -10.63 -1.12
C ARG A 126 22.47 -11.05 -2.32
N PHE A 127 23.15 -11.26 -3.45
CA PHE A 127 22.62 -11.97 -4.61
C PHE A 127 22.54 -13.47 -4.34
#